data_a4fab242999c10ac1ef6431de5f46aab
#
_entry.id   a4fab242999c10ac1ef6431de5f46aab
#
_cell.length_a   1.000
_cell.length_b   1.000
_cell.length_c   1.000
_cell.angle_alpha   90.00
_cell.angle_beta   90.00
_cell.angle_gamma   90.00
#
_symmetry.space_group_name_H-M   'P 1'
#
loop_
_entity.id
_entity.type
_entity.pdbx_description
1 polymer ?
#
loop_
_entity_poly.entity_id
_entity_poly.type
_entity_poly.pdbx_seq_one_letter_code
_entity_poly.pdbx_strand_id
1 'polypeptide(L)'
;ANDVSMIQAAHVGVGISGMEGMQAARSADIAVGQFKFLKKLLLVHGSWSYQRISVAILYSFYKNTALYMTQFWYVFANAFSGQSIMESWTMSFYNLFFTVWPPFVIGVFDQFVSSRLLERYPQLYKLGQKGQFFSVYIFWGWIINGFFHSAIVFIGTILIYRYGFALNMHGELADHWSWGVTVYTTSVIIVLGKAALVTNQWTKFTLIAI
;
A
#
# COMPACT_ATOMS: atom_id res chain seq x y z
N ALA A 1 15.35 29.03 25.31
CA ALA A 1 16.09 29.28 24.05
C ALA A 1 16.98 28.09 23.64
N ASN A 2 17.52 27.34 24.59
CA ASN A 2 18.43 26.21 24.30
C ASN A 2 17.74 24.99 23.67
N ASP A 3 16.46 24.85 23.84
CA ASP A 3 15.72 23.65 23.42
C ASP A 3 15.38 23.64 21.92
N VAL A 4 15.41 24.79 21.26
CA VAL A 4 15.04 24.89 19.82
C VAL A 4 16.01 24.09 18.94
N SER A 5 17.32 24.24 19.17
CA SER A 5 18.33 23.50 18.40
C SER A 5 18.25 21.97 18.63
N MET A 6 17.94 21.56 19.85
CA MET A 6 17.75 20.16 20.20
C MET A 6 16.48 19.57 19.54
N ILE A 7 15.39 20.31 19.53
CA ILE A 7 14.14 19.92 18.87
C ILE A 7 14.36 19.76 17.36
N GLN A 8 15.10 20.70 16.74
CA GLN A 8 15.39 20.66 15.31
C GLN A 8 16.38 19.55 14.91
N ALA A 9 17.26 19.15 15.83
CA ALA A 9 18.21 18.05 15.60
C ALA A 9 17.58 16.67 15.84
N ALA A 10 16.41 16.58 16.46
CA ALA A 10 15.70 15.33 16.71
C ALA A 10 15.08 14.78 15.42
N HIS A 11 14.93 13.44 15.32
CA HIS A 11 14.20 12.82 14.21
C HIS A 11 12.71 13.18 14.22
N VAL A 12 12.12 13.39 15.39
CA VAL A 12 10.77 13.92 15.58
C VAL A 12 10.83 14.86 16.79
N GLY A 13 10.63 16.13 16.55
CA GLY A 13 10.60 17.17 17.58
C GLY A 13 9.20 17.36 18.14
N VAL A 14 9.03 17.29 19.46
CA VAL A 14 7.75 17.59 20.12
C VAL A 14 7.91 18.81 21.04
N GLY A 15 7.17 19.87 20.73
CA GLY A 15 7.13 21.09 21.50
C GLY A 15 5.85 21.20 22.35
N ILE A 16 5.97 21.79 23.54
CA ILE A 16 4.81 22.10 24.38
C ILE A 16 4.46 23.58 24.18
N SER A 17 3.21 23.86 23.82
CA SER A 17 2.66 25.21 23.72
C SER A 17 2.44 25.75 25.14
N GLY A 18 3.34 26.59 25.65
CA GLY A 18 3.26 27.22 26.97
C GLY A 18 3.03 28.72 26.88
N MET A 19 2.73 29.36 28.03
CA MET A 19 2.55 30.81 28.13
C MET A 19 3.90 31.57 28.01
N GLU A 20 5.03 30.90 28.26
CA GLU A 20 6.37 31.50 28.30
C GLU A 20 7.06 31.61 26.92
N GLY A 21 6.41 31.23 25.86
CA GLY A 21 6.93 31.41 24.50
C GLY A 21 6.54 30.28 23.52
N MET A 22 6.20 30.65 22.31
CA MET A 22 5.82 29.74 21.27
C MET A 22 7.02 29.22 20.43
N GLN A 23 8.24 29.55 20.80
CA GLN A 23 9.45 29.23 19.99
C GLN A 23 9.66 27.74 19.85
N ALA A 24 9.57 26.97 20.95
CA ALA A 24 9.70 25.53 20.94
C ALA A 24 8.56 24.86 20.13
N ALA A 25 7.34 25.33 20.29
CA ALA A 25 6.20 24.82 19.54
C ALA A 25 6.27 25.12 18.03
N ARG A 26 6.83 26.29 17.64
CA ARG A 26 7.04 26.67 16.24
C ARG A 26 8.20 25.93 15.56
N SER A 27 9.16 25.46 16.34
CA SER A 27 10.34 24.72 15.85
C SER A 27 10.17 23.22 15.88
N ALA A 28 9.07 22.74 16.47
CA ALA A 28 8.77 21.31 16.59
C ALA A 28 7.91 20.82 15.42
N ASP A 29 8.06 19.54 15.08
CA ASP A 29 7.22 18.86 14.10
C ASP A 29 5.78 18.68 14.61
N ILE A 30 5.64 18.49 15.93
CA ILE A 30 4.35 18.32 16.60
C ILE A 30 4.29 19.21 17.82
N ALA A 31 3.24 20.02 17.95
CA ALA A 31 3.00 20.84 19.13
C ALA A 31 1.83 20.28 19.96
N VAL A 32 2.05 20.14 21.26
CA VAL A 32 1.02 19.69 22.23
C VAL A 32 0.75 20.76 23.28
N GLY A 33 -0.52 20.95 23.68
CA GLY A 33 -0.87 21.97 24.66
C GLY A 33 -0.48 21.61 26.09
N GLN A 34 -0.38 20.34 26.42
CA GLN A 34 -0.02 19.86 27.75
C GLN A 34 0.78 18.55 27.63
N PHE A 35 1.74 18.36 28.54
CA PHE A 35 2.61 17.16 28.56
C PHE A 35 1.82 15.82 28.62
N LYS A 36 0.68 15.80 29.31
CA LYS A 36 -0.17 14.60 29.40
C LYS A 36 -0.64 14.07 28.04
N PHE A 37 -0.75 14.93 27.03
CA PHE A 37 -1.17 14.54 25.68
C PHE A 37 -0.08 13.76 24.92
N LEU A 38 1.17 13.81 25.38
CA LEU A 38 2.26 13.02 24.85
C LEU A 38 1.97 11.49 24.93
N LYS A 39 1.31 11.05 26.00
CA LYS A 39 0.88 9.66 26.14
C LYS A 39 0.00 9.23 24.99
N LYS A 40 -1.01 10.02 24.65
CA LYS A 40 -1.92 9.73 23.55
C LYS A 40 -1.24 9.84 22.19
N LEU A 41 -0.39 10.84 22.03
CA LEU A 41 0.42 11.02 20.82
C LEU A 41 1.27 9.79 20.51
N LEU A 42 2.00 9.28 21.50
CA LEU A 42 2.88 8.12 21.30
C LEU A 42 2.08 6.80 21.16
N LEU A 43 1.22 6.49 22.14
CA LEU A 43 0.56 5.18 22.21
C LEU A 43 -0.49 5.00 21.12
N VAL A 44 -1.20 6.05 20.74
CA VAL A 44 -2.30 5.95 19.75
C VAL A 44 -1.84 6.41 18.38
N HIS A 45 -1.52 7.70 18.25
CA HIS A 45 -1.21 8.29 16.95
C HIS A 45 0.10 7.75 16.36
N GLY A 46 1.12 7.57 17.18
CA GLY A 46 2.40 6.98 16.75
C GLY A 46 2.25 5.53 16.29
N SER A 47 1.51 4.72 17.05
CA SER A 47 1.25 3.31 16.66
C SER A 47 0.43 3.22 15.38
N TRP A 48 -0.62 4.03 15.24
CA TRP A 48 -1.43 4.05 14.01
C TRP A 48 -0.61 4.52 12.81
N SER A 49 0.15 5.60 12.96
CA SER A 49 0.98 6.15 11.89
C SER A 49 2.01 5.13 11.39
N TYR A 50 2.71 4.47 12.31
CA TYR A 50 3.69 3.45 11.96
C TYR A 50 3.06 2.27 11.20
N GLN A 51 1.95 1.72 11.71
CA GLN A 51 1.25 0.60 11.06
C GLN A 51 0.72 1.00 9.68
N ARG A 52 0.05 2.16 9.56
CA ARG A 52 -0.51 2.66 8.30
C ARG A 52 0.56 2.84 7.22
N ILE A 53 1.66 3.50 7.56
CA ILE A 53 2.78 3.73 6.63
C ILE A 53 3.40 2.40 6.22
N SER A 54 3.62 1.49 7.18
CA SER A 54 4.16 0.16 6.89
C SER A 54 3.31 -0.60 5.89
N VAL A 55 2.00 -0.65 6.10
CA VAL A 55 1.06 -1.34 5.21
C VAL A 55 0.99 -0.65 3.84
N ALA A 56 0.91 0.68 3.81
CA ALA A 56 0.86 1.44 2.55
C ALA A 56 2.12 1.23 1.70
N ILE A 57 3.30 1.19 2.32
CA ILE A 57 4.57 0.91 1.63
C ILE A 57 4.58 -0.53 1.09
N LEU A 58 4.29 -1.52 1.94
CA LEU A 58 4.28 -2.93 1.55
C LEU A 58 3.29 -3.20 0.41
N TYR A 59 2.10 -2.62 0.51
CA TYR A 59 1.09 -2.72 -0.54
C TYR A 59 1.54 -2.04 -1.84
N SER A 60 2.21 -0.90 -1.77
CA SER A 60 2.73 -0.20 -2.95
C SER A 60 3.78 -1.02 -3.70
N PHE A 61 4.67 -1.70 -2.99
CA PHE A 61 5.61 -2.63 -3.61
C PHE A 61 4.90 -3.86 -4.20
N TYR A 62 3.97 -4.45 -3.45
CA TYR A 62 3.19 -5.59 -3.90
C TYR A 62 2.42 -5.31 -5.20
N LYS A 63 1.68 -4.19 -5.27
CA LYS A 63 0.85 -3.86 -6.44
C LYS A 63 1.68 -3.69 -7.70
N ASN A 64 2.85 -3.06 -7.58
CA ASN A 64 3.76 -2.88 -8.71
C ASN A 64 4.40 -4.21 -9.12
N THR A 65 4.84 -5.02 -8.17
CA THR A 65 5.38 -6.36 -8.44
C THR A 65 4.32 -7.23 -9.14
N ALA A 66 3.08 -7.23 -8.65
CA ALA A 66 2.00 -8.02 -9.24
C ALA A 66 1.75 -7.66 -10.71
N LEU A 67 1.78 -6.38 -11.09
CA LEU A 67 1.59 -5.97 -12.47
C LEU A 67 2.83 -6.21 -13.35
N TYR A 68 4.01 -5.69 -12.93
CA TYR A 68 5.18 -5.74 -13.79
C TYR A 68 5.73 -7.15 -13.99
N MET A 69 5.51 -8.06 -13.04
CA MET A 69 5.88 -9.46 -13.21
C MET A 69 5.02 -10.19 -14.22
N THR A 70 3.78 -9.75 -14.52
CA THR A 70 3.03 -10.31 -15.64
C THR A 70 3.71 -10.05 -16.99
N GLN A 71 4.28 -8.84 -17.16
CA GLN A 71 5.09 -8.52 -18.34
C GLN A 71 6.37 -9.36 -18.40
N PHE A 72 7.02 -9.62 -17.26
CA PHE A 72 8.18 -10.50 -17.19
C PHE A 72 7.86 -11.93 -17.66
N TRP A 73 6.76 -12.52 -17.20
CA TRP A 73 6.33 -13.84 -17.66
C TRP A 73 6.01 -13.86 -19.15
N TYR A 74 5.43 -12.78 -19.66
CA TYR A 74 5.11 -12.65 -21.08
C TYR A 74 6.33 -12.66 -21.98
N VAL A 75 7.48 -12.12 -21.54
CA VAL A 75 8.73 -12.11 -22.30
C VAL A 75 9.16 -13.54 -22.70
N PHE A 76 8.95 -14.53 -21.83
CA PHE A 76 9.24 -15.93 -22.16
C PHE A 76 8.24 -16.52 -23.17
N ALA A 77 6.97 -16.09 -23.11
CA ALA A 77 5.96 -16.56 -24.04
C ALA A 77 6.10 -15.95 -25.44
N ASN A 78 6.60 -14.73 -25.57
CA ASN A 78 6.79 -14.02 -26.82
C ASN A 78 8.20 -14.20 -27.45
N ALA A 79 9.01 -15.13 -26.90
CA ALA A 79 10.36 -15.44 -27.37
C ALA A 79 11.28 -14.20 -27.43
N PHE A 80 11.17 -13.30 -26.46
CA PHE A 80 11.99 -12.08 -26.33
C PHE A 80 11.83 -11.09 -27.51
N SER A 81 10.66 -11.05 -28.13
CA SER A 81 10.39 -10.17 -29.30
C SER A 81 10.41 -8.67 -28.99
N GLY A 82 10.44 -8.27 -27.70
CA GLY A 82 10.36 -6.88 -27.27
C GLY A 82 8.94 -6.31 -27.26
N GLN A 83 7.92 -7.09 -27.66
CA GLN A 83 6.51 -6.66 -27.63
C GLN A 83 6.00 -6.66 -26.19
N SER A 84 5.23 -5.62 -25.84
CA SER A 84 4.51 -5.55 -24.55
C SER A 84 3.15 -6.23 -24.66
N ILE A 85 2.72 -6.90 -23.57
CA ILE A 85 1.37 -7.44 -23.47
C ILE A 85 0.34 -6.35 -23.19
N MET A 86 0.76 -5.26 -22.56
CA MET A 86 -0.07 -4.13 -22.17
C MET A 86 0.30 -2.88 -22.96
N GLU A 87 -0.69 -2.07 -23.28
CA GLU A 87 -0.47 -0.78 -23.92
C GLU A 87 0.18 0.22 -22.92
N SER A 88 1.05 1.10 -23.43
CA SER A 88 1.80 2.06 -22.61
C SER A 88 0.90 2.99 -21.79
N TRP A 89 -0.22 3.42 -22.36
CA TRP A 89 -1.22 4.24 -21.67
C TRP A 89 -1.84 3.51 -20.48
N THR A 90 -2.21 2.27 -20.66
CA THR A 90 -2.79 1.42 -19.61
C THR A 90 -1.84 1.25 -18.43
N MET A 91 -0.55 1.04 -18.70
CA MET A 91 0.48 0.95 -17.66
C MET A 91 0.67 2.27 -16.91
N SER A 92 0.60 3.41 -17.61
CA SER A 92 0.70 4.73 -16.99
C SER A 92 -0.50 5.01 -16.08
N PHE A 93 -1.71 4.70 -16.54
CA PHE A 93 -2.93 4.90 -15.76
C PHE A 93 -3.06 3.96 -14.56
N TYR A 94 -2.39 2.82 -14.56
CA TYR A 94 -2.41 1.90 -13.43
C TYR A 94 -2.03 2.57 -12.12
N ASN A 95 -0.92 3.26 -12.11
CA ASN A 95 -0.45 3.93 -10.89
C ASN A 95 -1.16 5.25 -10.61
N LEU A 96 -1.66 5.95 -11.64
CA LEU A 96 -2.25 7.29 -11.50
C LEU A 96 -3.73 7.25 -11.13
N PHE A 97 -4.52 6.36 -11.76
CA PHE A 97 -5.98 6.33 -11.59
C PHE A 97 -6.47 5.10 -10.84
N PHE A 98 -6.04 3.91 -11.23
CA PHE A 98 -6.65 2.68 -10.72
C PHE A 98 -6.12 2.23 -9.36
N THR A 99 -4.89 2.55 -9.02
CA THR A 99 -4.26 1.98 -7.81
C THR A 99 -3.60 3.00 -6.88
N VAL A 100 -3.83 4.31 -7.09
CA VAL A 100 -3.33 5.36 -6.18
C VAL A 100 -4.17 5.47 -4.91
N TRP A 101 -5.48 5.32 -5.04
CA TRP A 101 -6.42 5.57 -3.95
C TRP A 101 -6.32 4.57 -2.80
N PRO A 102 -6.23 3.23 -3.03
CA PRO A 102 -6.16 2.27 -1.93
C PRO A 102 -5.00 2.52 -0.95
N PRO A 103 -3.73 2.65 -1.35
CA PRO A 103 -2.65 2.91 -0.40
C PRO A 103 -2.77 4.28 0.28
N PHE A 104 -3.33 5.27 -0.41
CA PHE A 104 -3.58 6.59 0.18
C PHE A 104 -4.62 6.49 1.31
N VAL A 105 -5.75 5.86 1.05
CA VAL A 105 -6.84 5.72 2.03
C VAL A 105 -6.41 4.84 3.21
N ILE A 106 -5.69 3.75 2.97
CA ILE A 106 -5.10 2.91 4.03
C ILE A 106 -4.14 3.76 4.88
N GLY A 107 -3.25 4.52 4.25
CA GLY A 107 -2.27 5.36 4.94
C GLY A 107 -2.88 6.47 5.79
N VAL A 108 -4.08 6.95 5.46
CA VAL A 108 -4.74 8.06 6.17
C VAL A 108 -5.77 7.57 7.19
N PHE A 109 -6.61 6.60 6.85
CA PHE A 109 -7.81 6.29 7.62
C PHE A 109 -7.76 4.95 8.35
N ASP A 110 -6.91 4.01 7.96
CA ASP A 110 -6.92 2.67 8.56
C ASP A 110 -6.54 2.68 10.05
N GLN A 111 -7.16 1.81 10.83
CA GLN A 111 -6.91 1.64 12.27
C GLN A 111 -6.96 0.16 12.61
N PHE A 112 -5.84 -0.41 13.04
CA PHE A 112 -5.76 -1.82 13.41
C PHE A 112 -6.37 -2.12 14.77
N VAL A 113 -6.39 -1.13 15.68
CA VAL A 113 -6.96 -1.24 17.04
C VAL A 113 -7.54 0.11 17.45
N SER A 114 -8.62 0.11 18.20
CA SER A 114 -9.25 1.34 18.67
C SER A 114 -8.36 2.11 19.65
N SER A 115 -8.49 3.45 19.68
CA SER A 115 -7.73 4.33 20.57
C SER A 115 -7.86 3.96 22.05
N ARG A 116 -9.06 3.56 22.48
CA ARG A 116 -9.34 3.17 23.87
C ARG A 116 -8.51 1.96 24.31
N LEU A 117 -8.34 0.96 23.42
CA LEU A 117 -7.57 -0.22 23.72
C LEU A 117 -6.07 0.06 23.76
N LEU A 118 -5.56 0.91 22.87
CA LEU A 118 -4.15 1.32 22.85
C LEU A 118 -3.78 2.10 24.11
N GLU A 119 -4.66 2.97 24.61
CA GLU A 119 -4.45 3.70 25.86
C GLU A 119 -4.53 2.78 27.10
N ARG A 120 -5.41 1.77 27.07
CA ARG A 120 -5.61 0.83 28.17
C ARG A 120 -4.50 -0.23 28.26
N TYR A 121 -4.00 -0.65 27.12
CA TYR A 121 -2.97 -1.70 27.01
C TYR A 121 -1.69 -1.17 26.34
N PRO A 122 -0.83 -0.42 27.07
CA PRO A 122 0.40 0.14 26.51
C PRO A 122 1.37 -0.93 25.97
N GLN A 123 1.19 -2.19 26.40
CA GLN A 123 2.01 -3.33 25.94
C GLN A 123 1.89 -3.55 24.42
N LEU A 124 0.79 -3.13 23.80
CA LEU A 124 0.59 -3.21 22.34
C LEU A 124 1.59 -2.36 21.55
N TYR A 125 2.13 -1.31 22.17
CA TYR A 125 3.18 -0.50 21.56
C TYR A 125 4.46 -1.30 21.25
N LYS A 126 4.74 -2.35 22.02
CA LYS A 126 5.86 -3.25 21.76
C LYS A 126 5.78 -3.99 20.43
N LEU A 127 4.60 -4.12 19.83
CA LEU A 127 4.43 -4.73 18.51
C LEU A 127 5.20 -3.95 17.44
N GLY A 128 5.09 -2.62 17.48
CA GLY A 128 5.85 -1.73 16.60
C GLY A 128 7.35 -1.81 16.86
N GLN A 129 7.77 -1.78 18.12
CA GLN A 129 9.19 -1.85 18.51
C GLN A 129 9.85 -3.18 18.09
N LYS A 130 9.10 -4.28 18.08
CA LYS A 130 9.57 -5.59 17.63
C LYS A 130 9.56 -5.77 16.10
N GLY A 131 9.23 -4.74 15.35
CA GLY A 131 9.18 -4.79 13.89
C GLY A 131 8.08 -5.70 13.32
N GLN A 132 6.99 -5.95 14.08
CA GLN A 132 5.92 -6.83 13.61
C GLN A 132 5.07 -6.23 12.48
N PHE A 133 5.12 -4.93 12.26
CA PHE A 133 4.44 -4.27 11.14
C PHE A 133 5.33 -4.13 9.92
N PHE A 134 6.64 -4.00 10.13
CA PHE A 134 7.60 -3.87 9.04
C PHE A 134 8.91 -4.57 9.42
N SER A 135 9.29 -5.59 8.66
CA SER A 135 10.56 -6.28 8.77
C SER A 135 10.99 -6.80 7.40
N VAL A 136 12.25 -7.17 7.26
CA VAL A 136 12.78 -7.75 6.01
C VAL A 136 12.00 -9.00 5.58
N TYR A 137 11.62 -9.85 6.53
CA TYR A 137 10.84 -11.05 6.25
C TYR A 137 9.43 -10.73 5.76
N ILE A 138 8.76 -9.74 6.38
CA ILE A 138 7.43 -9.30 5.97
C ILE A 138 7.51 -8.68 4.58
N PHE A 139 8.51 -7.84 4.31
CA PHE A 139 8.72 -7.22 3.00
C PHE A 139 8.86 -8.28 1.90
N TRP A 140 9.75 -9.26 2.08
CA TRP A 140 9.90 -10.34 1.10
C TRP A 140 8.66 -11.21 0.97
N GLY A 141 7.93 -11.43 2.06
CA GLY A 141 6.63 -12.12 2.01
C GLY A 141 5.63 -11.42 1.09
N TRP A 142 5.56 -10.08 1.12
CA TRP A 142 4.71 -9.30 0.22
C TRP A 142 5.19 -9.35 -1.23
N ILE A 143 6.49 -9.27 -1.46
CA ILE A 143 7.08 -9.38 -2.80
C ILE A 143 6.81 -10.76 -3.41
N ILE A 144 7.08 -11.84 -2.68
CA ILE A 144 6.81 -13.22 -3.11
C ILE A 144 5.32 -13.42 -3.41
N ASN A 145 4.43 -12.86 -2.58
CA ASN A 145 3.00 -12.88 -2.83
C ASN A 145 2.62 -12.15 -4.14
N GLY A 146 3.28 -11.03 -4.46
CA GLY A 146 3.13 -10.33 -5.74
C GLY A 146 3.58 -11.19 -6.93
N PHE A 147 4.72 -11.85 -6.83
CA PHE A 147 5.20 -12.82 -7.82
C PHE A 147 4.19 -13.95 -8.04
N PHE A 148 3.70 -14.53 -6.96
CA PHE A 148 2.74 -15.63 -7.03
C PHE A 148 1.44 -15.22 -7.72
N HIS A 149 0.88 -14.05 -7.36
CA HIS A 149 -0.34 -13.56 -8.00
C HIS A 149 -0.11 -13.23 -9.48
N SER A 150 1.03 -12.64 -9.85
CA SER A 150 1.36 -12.36 -11.25
C SER A 150 1.46 -13.64 -12.08
N ALA A 151 2.06 -14.70 -11.52
CA ALA A 151 2.16 -15.99 -12.19
C ALA A 151 0.79 -16.62 -12.40
N ILE A 152 -0.08 -16.60 -11.40
CA ILE A 152 -1.46 -17.11 -11.51
C ILE A 152 -2.24 -16.36 -12.59
N VAL A 153 -2.17 -15.02 -12.60
CA VAL A 153 -2.83 -14.21 -13.62
C VAL A 153 -2.33 -14.55 -15.00
N PHE A 154 -1.02 -14.61 -15.18
CA PHE A 154 -0.41 -14.90 -16.47
C PHE A 154 -0.76 -16.32 -16.96
N ILE A 155 -0.52 -17.35 -16.12
CA ILE A 155 -0.79 -18.74 -16.46
C ILE A 155 -2.28 -18.97 -16.69
N GLY A 156 -3.14 -18.43 -15.84
CA GLY A 156 -4.59 -18.57 -15.99
C GLY A 156 -5.10 -17.97 -17.29
N THR A 157 -4.67 -16.76 -17.62
CA THR A 157 -5.09 -16.10 -18.85
C THR A 157 -4.50 -16.75 -20.11
N ILE A 158 -3.23 -17.16 -20.12
CA ILE A 158 -2.63 -17.83 -21.28
C ILE A 158 -3.30 -19.18 -21.55
N LEU A 159 -3.69 -19.93 -20.52
CA LEU A 159 -4.41 -21.18 -20.69
C LEU A 159 -5.77 -20.97 -21.36
N ILE A 160 -6.53 -19.95 -20.93
CA ILE A 160 -7.82 -19.59 -21.53
C ILE A 160 -7.65 -19.23 -23.01
N TYR A 161 -6.65 -18.38 -23.32
CA TYR A 161 -6.46 -17.90 -24.70
C TYR A 161 -5.81 -18.93 -25.63
N ARG A 162 -4.90 -19.78 -25.12
CA ARG A 162 -4.20 -20.79 -25.92
C ARG A 162 -5.11 -21.97 -26.33
N TYR A 163 -6.07 -22.34 -25.50
CA TYR A 163 -6.98 -23.45 -25.80
C TYR A 163 -8.22 -23.01 -26.60
N GLY A 164 -8.22 -21.79 -27.14
CA GLY A 164 -9.10 -21.44 -28.26
C GLY A 164 -10.56 -21.32 -27.92
N PHE A 165 -10.91 -20.69 -26.82
CA PHE A 165 -12.29 -20.25 -26.67
C PHE A 165 -12.55 -19.09 -27.66
N ALA A 166 -13.38 -19.40 -28.71
CA ALA A 166 -13.91 -18.36 -29.56
C ALA A 166 -14.74 -17.39 -28.71
N LEU A 167 -14.33 -16.12 -28.66
CA LEU A 167 -15.01 -15.10 -27.87
C LEU A 167 -16.33 -14.65 -28.52
N ASN A 168 -16.49 -14.88 -29.84
CA ASN A 168 -17.65 -14.44 -30.61
C ASN A 168 -18.37 -15.62 -31.24
N MET A 169 -19.70 -15.48 -31.47
CA MET A 169 -20.52 -16.45 -32.21
C MET A 169 -20.01 -16.71 -33.62
N HIS A 170 -19.15 -15.86 -34.18
CA HIS A 170 -18.55 -15.99 -35.51
C HIS A 170 -17.24 -16.79 -35.54
N GLY A 171 -16.79 -17.34 -34.40
CA GLY A 171 -15.57 -18.14 -34.30
C GLY A 171 -14.26 -17.33 -34.33
N GLU A 172 -14.34 -16.02 -34.13
CA GLU A 172 -13.13 -15.16 -34.05
C GLU A 172 -12.36 -15.46 -32.77
N LEU A 173 -11.06 -15.67 -32.93
CA LEU A 173 -10.12 -15.79 -31.81
C LEU A 173 -9.82 -14.39 -31.24
N ALA A 174 -9.62 -14.33 -29.93
CA ALA A 174 -9.17 -13.09 -29.29
C ALA A 174 -7.82 -12.66 -29.83
N ASP A 175 -7.69 -11.37 -30.11
CA ASP A 175 -6.44 -10.77 -30.51
C ASP A 175 -5.52 -10.53 -29.29
N HIS A 176 -4.27 -10.11 -29.58
CA HIS A 176 -3.27 -9.79 -28.58
C HIS A 176 -3.74 -8.73 -27.57
N TRP A 177 -4.44 -7.71 -28.05
CA TRP A 177 -4.89 -6.60 -27.19
C TRP A 177 -6.03 -7.03 -26.25
N SER A 178 -6.93 -7.88 -26.73
CA SER A 178 -7.99 -8.47 -25.89
C SER A 178 -7.40 -9.29 -24.74
N TRP A 179 -6.35 -10.05 -25.02
CA TRP A 179 -5.61 -10.77 -23.97
C TRP A 179 -4.93 -9.80 -23.01
N GLY A 180 -4.24 -8.78 -23.51
CA GLY A 180 -3.59 -7.75 -22.68
C GLY A 180 -4.57 -7.04 -21.74
N VAL A 181 -5.76 -6.67 -22.23
CA VAL A 181 -6.82 -6.07 -21.41
C VAL A 181 -7.32 -7.05 -20.34
N THR A 182 -7.47 -8.33 -20.66
CA THR A 182 -7.88 -9.36 -19.69
C THR A 182 -6.85 -9.53 -18.58
N VAL A 183 -5.57 -9.63 -18.91
CA VAL A 183 -4.45 -9.69 -17.94
C VAL A 183 -4.45 -8.47 -17.04
N TYR A 184 -4.59 -7.29 -17.64
CA TYR A 184 -4.62 -6.01 -16.91
C TYR A 184 -5.79 -5.93 -15.94
N THR A 185 -7.00 -6.18 -16.42
CA THR A 185 -8.23 -6.11 -15.61
C THR A 185 -8.19 -7.11 -14.45
N THR A 186 -7.75 -8.33 -14.72
CA THR A 186 -7.59 -9.37 -13.69
C THR A 186 -6.54 -8.94 -12.64
N SER A 187 -5.42 -8.36 -13.08
CA SER A 187 -4.40 -7.83 -12.17
C SER A 187 -4.94 -6.72 -11.28
N VAL A 188 -5.70 -5.77 -11.84
CA VAL A 188 -6.33 -4.68 -11.08
C VAL A 188 -7.31 -5.24 -10.04
N ILE A 189 -8.18 -6.18 -10.42
CA ILE A 189 -9.14 -6.81 -9.50
C ILE A 189 -8.44 -7.50 -8.34
N ILE A 190 -7.37 -8.26 -8.61
CA ILE A 190 -6.60 -8.95 -7.56
C ILE A 190 -5.92 -7.95 -6.62
N VAL A 191 -5.35 -6.89 -7.16
CA VAL A 191 -4.68 -5.86 -6.37
C VAL A 191 -5.67 -5.10 -5.49
N LEU A 192 -6.84 -4.71 -6.03
CA LEU A 192 -7.90 -4.08 -5.25
C LEU A 192 -8.48 -5.04 -4.20
N GLY A 193 -8.70 -6.30 -4.56
CA GLY A 193 -9.12 -7.34 -3.62
C GLY A 193 -8.12 -7.52 -2.46
N LYS A 194 -6.81 -7.46 -2.75
CA LYS A 194 -5.78 -7.49 -1.70
C LYS A 194 -5.85 -6.25 -0.81
N ALA A 195 -6.10 -5.05 -1.36
CA ALA A 195 -6.31 -3.84 -0.55
C ALA A 195 -7.49 -4.01 0.40
N ALA A 196 -8.61 -4.55 -0.10
CA ALA A 196 -9.80 -4.84 0.70
C ALA A 196 -9.50 -5.78 1.87
N LEU A 197 -8.74 -6.85 1.63
CA LEU A 197 -8.35 -7.83 2.65
C LEU A 197 -7.40 -7.28 3.72
N VAL A 198 -6.58 -6.31 3.37
CA VAL A 198 -5.57 -5.73 4.27
C VAL A 198 -6.14 -4.58 5.10
N THR A 199 -7.22 -3.96 4.63
CA THR A 199 -7.89 -2.85 5.33
C THR A 199 -8.61 -3.36 6.58
N ASN A 200 -8.25 -2.82 7.74
CA ASN A 200 -8.86 -3.19 9.01
C ASN A 200 -10.14 -2.38 9.30
N GLN A 201 -10.15 -1.10 8.94
CA GLN A 201 -11.29 -0.23 9.18
C GLN A 201 -11.92 0.25 7.88
N TRP A 202 -13.16 -0.18 7.63
CA TRP A 202 -13.94 0.25 6.49
C TRP A 202 -14.61 1.59 6.74
N THR A 203 -14.23 2.59 5.97
CA THR A 203 -14.87 3.91 5.95
C THR A 203 -15.57 4.10 4.60
N LYS A 204 -16.40 5.15 4.48
CA LYS A 204 -17.00 5.50 3.19
C LYS A 204 -15.94 5.81 2.14
N PHE A 205 -14.82 6.42 2.53
CA PHE A 205 -13.69 6.69 1.64
C PHE A 205 -12.98 5.42 1.18
N THR A 206 -12.82 4.44 2.08
CA THR A 206 -12.24 3.13 1.75
C THR A 206 -13.11 2.39 0.75
N LEU A 207 -14.44 2.42 0.94
CA LEU A 207 -15.38 1.76 0.04
C LEU A 207 -15.40 2.38 -1.38
N ILE A 208 -15.14 3.68 -1.50
CA ILE A 208 -15.06 4.36 -2.81
C ILE A 208 -13.69 4.13 -3.48
N ALA A 209 -12.63 3.94 -2.67
CA ALA A 209 -11.27 3.79 -3.15
C ALA A 209 -10.92 2.36 -3.63
N ILE A 210 -11.70 1.37 -3.19
CA ILE A 210 -11.60 -0.05 -3.51
C ILE A 210 -12.78 -0.48 -4.36
#